data_eaa364ba3c91b92f1dcc2b776ea70275
#
_entry.id   eaa364ba3c91b92f1dcc2b776ea70275
#
_cell.length_a   1.000
_cell.length_b   1.000
_cell.length_c   1.000
_cell.angle_alpha   90.00
_cell.angle_beta   90.00
_cell.angle_gamma   90.00
#
_symmetry.space_group_name_H-M   'P 1'
#
loop_
_entity.id
_entity.type
_entity.pdbx_description
1 polymer ?
#
loop_
_entity_poly.entity_id
_entity_poly.type
_entity_poly.pdbx_seq_one_letter_code
_entity_poly.pdbx_strand_id
1 'polypeptide(L)'
;MRLRPRDIALFLFFVCSSQGIAQPVDWGEVHAVTMRGIDRLYNMKIDEAVVTFDSVRRMAPGDPRGYFFGSMVHFWLFTLTRDESEYRKFLEKSDEVITVCENLLDANDRDAVSLFYLGGMYGYRGLAHQAHNSIFKAVTEGRKGYLSLKEAVKLKPDLYDAQMGFGLFNYLVAKVPKSLSWILSLVGFSGDAEGGLAMVRNAAEHGVYTRTEARFYLSQFLFGDS
;
A
#
# COMPACT_ATOMS: atom_id res chain seq x y z
N MET A 1 73.60 -28.62 -3.02
CA MET A 1 72.90 -28.04 -4.20
C MET A 1 72.02 -26.90 -3.72
N ARG A 2 72.45 -25.66 -3.94
CA ARG A 2 71.75 -24.44 -3.42
C ARG A 2 70.63 -24.07 -4.37
N LEU A 3 69.40 -24.11 -3.90
CA LEU A 3 68.24 -23.56 -4.61
C LEU A 3 68.26 -22.05 -4.47
N ARG A 4 68.22 -21.34 -5.61
CA ARG A 4 68.14 -19.87 -5.70
C ARG A 4 66.73 -19.43 -5.44
N PRO A 5 66.51 -18.33 -4.70
CA PRO A 5 65.21 -17.73 -4.51
C PRO A 5 64.91 -16.71 -5.64
N ARG A 6 64.36 -17.16 -6.72
CA ARG A 6 63.80 -16.29 -7.74
C ARG A 6 62.63 -16.98 -8.38
N ASP A 7 61.48 -16.29 -8.38
CA ASP A 7 60.22 -16.54 -9.05
C ASP A 7 59.04 -16.84 -8.10
N ILE A 8 58.85 -15.94 -7.12
CA ILE A 8 57.51 -15.73 -6.56
C ILE A 8 56.91 -14.59 -7.39
N ALA A 9 56.23 -14.93 -8.48
CA ALA A 9 55.34 -14.03 -9.21
C ALA A 9 54.10 -13.78 -8.35
N LEU A 10 54.03 -12.60 -7.75
CA LEU A 10 52.89 -12.13 -7.02
C LEU A 10 51.76 -11.85 -8.05
N PHE A 11 50.88 -12.83 -8.26
CA PHE A 11 49.63 -12.59 -8.96
C PHE A 11 48.71 -11.77 -8.02
N LEU A 12 48.83 -10.43 -8.10
CA LEU A 12 47.83 -9.54 -7.58
C LEU A 12 46.58 -9.68 -8.46
N PHE A 13 45.64 -10.52 -8.02
CA PHE A 13 44.30 -10.52 -8.51
C PHE A 13 43.67 -9.17 -8.12
N PHE A 14 43.69 -8.20 -9.06
CA PHE A 14 42.89 -7.01 -8.98
C PHE A 14 41.43 -7.46 -9.16
N VAL A 15 40.76 -7.79 -8.07
CA VAL A 15 39.30 -7.92 -8.04
C VAL A 15 38.78 -6.50 -8.26
N CYS A 16 38.58 -6.14 -9.52
CA CYS A 16 37.86 -4.96 -9.90
C CYS A 16 36.40 -5.19 -9.47
N SER A 17 36.08 -4.84 -8.22
CA SER A 17 34.72 -4.71 -7.78
C SER A 17 34.11 -3.59 -8.62
N SER A 18 33.46 -3.96 -9.73
CA SER A 18 32.57 -3.05 -10.44
C SER A 18 31.40 -2.78 -9.47
N GLN A 19 31.58 -1.82 -8.58
CA GLN A 19 30.46 -1.16 -7.94
C GLN A 19 29.69 -0.53 -9.10
N GLY A 20 28.68 -1.23 -9.57
CA GLY A 20 27.73 -0.67 -10.52
C GLY A 20 27.18 0.60 -9.87
N ILE A 21 27.52 1.76 -10.43
CA ILE A 21 26.93 3.03 -10.02
C ILE A 21 25.42 2.83 -10.23
N ALA A 22 24.68 2.67 -9.12
CA ALA A 22 23.24 2.55 -9.20
C ALA A 22 22.73 3.77 -9.94
N GLN A 23 22.08 3.56 -11.07
CA GLN A 23 21.50 4.65 -11.85
C GLN A 23 20.50 5.39 -10.96
N PRO A 24 20.47 6.72 -10.98
CA PRO A 24 19.50 7.47 -10.22
C PRO A 24 18.08 7.04 -10.63
N VAL A 25 17.20 6.85 -9.65
CA VAL A 25 15.81 6.44 -9.91
C VAL A 25 15.09 7.55 -10.67
N ASP A 26 14.57 7.24 -11.85
CA ASP A 26 13.68 8.14 -12.58
C ASP A 26 12.25 8.05 -12.00
N TRP A 27 11.95 8.98 -11.10
CA TRP A 27 10.66 9.04 -10.42
C TRP A 27 9.48 9.34 -11.36
N GLY A 28 9.73 10.01 -12.48
CA GLY A 28 8.72 10.25 -13.52
C GLY A 28 8.32 8.94 -14.20
N GLU A 29 9.31 8.12 -14.58
CA GLU A 29 9.05 6.80 -15.16
C GLU A 29 8.43 5.85 -14.15
N VAL A 30 8.89 5.81 -12.90
CA VAL A 30 8.27 5.02 -11.80
C VAL A 30 6.79 5.38 -11.67
N HIS A 31 6.45 6.67 -11.66
CA HIS A 31 5.06 7.12 -11.61
C HIS A 31 4.27 6.65 -12.84
N ALA A 32 4.79 6.87 -14.04
CA ALA A 32 4.12 6.50 -15.29
C ALA A 32 3.87 4.98 -15.38
N VAL A 33 4.86 4.15 -14.99
CA VAL A 33 4.70 2.68 -14.96
C VAL A 33 3.66 2.28 -13.91
N THR A 34 3.66 2.91 -12.73
CA THR A 34 2.65 2.65 -11.68
C THR A 34 1.25 2.93 -12.20
N MET A 35 1.02 4.08 -12.85
CA MET A 35 -0.29 4.43 -13.42
C MET A 35 -0.73 3.44 -14.50
N ARG A 36 0.18 2.98 -15.38
CA ARG A 36 -0.13 1.91 -16.35
C ARG A 36 -0.53 0.60 -15.67
N GLY A 37 0.13 0.24 -14.57
CA GLY A 37 -0.23 -0.95 -13.78
C GLY A 37 -1.63 -0.85 -13.16
N ILE A 38 -1.97 0.31 -12.60
CA ILE A 38 -3.29 0.59 -12.03
C ILE A 38 -4.37 0.51 -13.13
N ASP A 39 -4.13 1.11 -14.30
CA ASP A 39 -5.05 1.04 -15.44
C ASP A 39 -5.27 -0.41 -15.89
N ARG A 40 -4.21 -1.21 -16.00
CA ARG A 40 -4.29 -2.63 -16.33
C ARG A 40 -5.11 -3.42 -15.30
N LEU A 41 -4.88 -3.16 -14.02
CA LEU A 41 -5.61 -3.82 -12.94
C LEU A 41 -7.12 -3.55 -13.03
N TYR A 42 -7.52 -2.28 -13.16
CA TYR A 42 -8.94 -1.92 -13.27
C TYR A 42 -9.59 -2.36 -14.59
N ASN A 43 -8.80 -2.58 -15.66
CA ASN A 43 -9.26 -3.19 -16.90
C ASN A 43 -9.19 -4.72 -16.90
N MET A 44 -9.00 -5.36 -15.75
CA MET A 44 -8.93 -6.81 -15.55
C MET A 44 -7.80 -7.51 -16.35
N LYS A 45 -6.77 -6.77 -16.74
CA LYS A 45 -5.55 -7.30 -17.39
C LYS A 45 -4.56 -7.76 -16.33
N ILE A 46 -4.94 -8.78 -15.59
CA ILE A 46 -4.28 -9.21 -14.35
C ILE A 46 -2.81 -9.55 -14.57
N ASP A 47 -2.48 -10.40 -15.54
CA ASP A 47 -1.09 -10.82 -15.79
C ASP A 47 -0.19 -9.63 -16.20
N GLU A 48 -0.74 -8.72 -17.01
CA GLU A 48 -0.03 -7.50 -17.40
C GLU A 48 0.17 -6.57 -16.19
N ALA A 49 -0.81 -6.47 -15.29
CA ALA A 49 -0.70 -5.66 -14.06
C ALA A 49 0.41 -6.21 -13.14
N VAL A 50 0.45 -7.52 -12.91
CA VAL A 50 1.51 -8.19 -12.12
C VAL A 50 2.89 -7.85 -12.67
N VAL A 51 3.13 -8.10 -13.97
CA VAL A 51 4.42 -7.81 -14.62
C VAL A 51 4.79 -6.34 -14.49
N THR A 52 3.79 -5.44 -14.58
CA THR A 52 4.01 -3.99 -14.48
C THR A 52 4.43 -3.58 -13.08
N PHE A 53 3.75 -4.06 -12.04
CA PHE A 53 4.11 -3.73 -10.65
C PHE A 53 5.43 -4.36 -10.22
N ASP A 54 5.77 -5.55 -10.74
CA ASP A 54 7.11 -6.11 -10.57
C ASP A 54 8.20 -5.26 -11.23
N SER A 55 7.89 -4.59 -12.35
CA SER A 55 8.82 -3.63 -12.94
C SER A 55 9.00 -2.40 -12.06
N VAL A 56 7.92 -1.87 -11.47
CA VAL A 56 8.00 -0.76 -10.48
C VAL A 56 8.89 -1.15 -9.30
N ARG A 57 8.74 -2.36 -8.74
CA ARG A 57 9.59 -2.87 -7.65
C ARG A 57 11.07 -2.92 -8.03
N ARG A 58 11.40 -3.35 -9.26
CA ARG A 58 12.79 -3.38 -9.74
C ARG A 58 13.37 -2.00 -9.97
N MET A 59 12.55 -1.04 -10.45
CA MET A 59 12.98 0.34 -10.69
C MET A 59 13.24 1.09 -9.38
N ALA A 60 12.45 0.84 -8.35
CA ALA A 60 12.54 1.52 -7.05
C ALA A 60 12.30 0.52 -5.90
N PRO A 61 13.31 -0.34 -5.57
CA PRO A 61 13.13 -1.40 -4.58
C PRO A 61 12.86 -0.91 -3.14
N GLY A 62 13.22 0.33 -2.82
CA GLY A 62 12.94 0.97 -1.53
C GLY A 62 11.62 1.75 -1.48
N ASP A 63 10.86 1.80 -2.58
CA ASP A 63 9.60 2.54 -2.67
C ASP A 63 8.41 1.58 -2.49
N PRO A 64 7.40 1.91 -1.64
CA PRO A 64 6.29 1.01 -1.36
C PRO A 64 5.32 0.80 -2.53
N ARG A 65 5.30 1.67 -3.56
CA ARG A 65 4.30 1.65 -4.64
C ARG A 65 4.20 0.32 -5.36
N GLY A 66 5.32 -0.22 -5.83
CA GLY A 66 5.33 -1.48 -6.56
C GLY A 66 4.85 -2.67 -5.73
N TYR A 67 5.20 -2.68 -4.44
CA TYR A 67 4.75 -3.68 -3.49
C TYR A 67 3.26 -3.54 -3.19
N PHE A 68 2.82 -2.32 -2.88
CA PHE A 68 1.42 -2.02 -2.55
C PHE A 68 0.48 -2.42 -3.69
N PHE A 69 0.69 -1.88 -4.89
CA PHE A 69 -0.19 -2.18 -6.02
C PHE A 69 -0.06 -3.62 -6.51
N GLY A 70 1.12 -4.24 -6.39
CA GLY A 70 1.30 -5.67 -6.64
C GLY A 70 0.47 -6.54 -5.70
N SER A 71 0.39 -6.19 -4.40
CA SER A 71 -0.46 -6.89 -3.44
C SER A 71 -1.95 -6.69 -3.72
N MET A 72 -2.34 -5.49 -4.20
CA MET A 72 -3.72 -5.17 -4.53
C MET A 72 -4.31 -6.05 -5.65
N VAL A 73 -3.48 -6.59 -6.54
CA VAL A 73 -3.92 -7.58 -7.55
C VAL A 73 -4.58 -8.78 -6.86
N HIS A 74 -3.92 -9.33 -5.83
CA HIS A 74 -4.41 -10.48 -5.08
C HIS A 74 -5.60 -10.12 -4.18
N PHE A 75 -5.62 -8.91 -3.63
CA PHE A 75 -6.79 -8.41 -2.89
C PHE A 75 -8.05 -8.38 -3.75
N TRP A 76 -7.96 -7.82 -4.96
CA TRP A 76 -9.10 -7.74 -5.86
C TRP A 76 -9.52 -9.11 -6.38
N LEU A 77 -8.56 -9.99 -6.73
CA LEU A 77 -8.88 -11.36 -7.12
C LEU A 77 -9.61 -12.10 -5.99
N PHE A 78 -9.11 -12.04 -4.76
CA PHE A 78 -9.81 -12.62 -3.60
C PHE A 78 -11.20 -12.02 -3.42
N THR A 79 -11.35 -10.71 -3.53
CA THR A 79 -12.64 -10.04 -3.34
C THR A 79 -13.68 -10.51 -4.36
N LEU A 80 -13.26 -10.73 -5.60
CA LEU A 80 -14.12 -11.16 -6.70
C LEU A 80 -14.41 -12.66 -6.70
N THR A 81 -13.40 -13.48 -6.43
CA THR A 81 -13.49 -14.95 -6.60
C THR A 81 -13.70 -15.71 -5.31
N ARG A 82 -13.38 -15.11 -4.15
CA ARG A 82 -13.32 -15.76 -2.84
C ARG A 82 -12.30 -16.92 -2.78
N ASP A 83 -11.33 -16.94 -3.69
CA ASP A 83 -10.29 -17.95 -3.71
C ASP A 83 -9.34 -17.78 -2.52
N GLU A 84 -9.26 -18.85 -1.71
CA GLU A 84 -8.41 -18.90 -0.52
C GLU A 84 -6.92 -18.76 -0.86
N SER A 85 -6.49 -19.17 -2.05
CA SER A 85 -5.10 -19.01 -2.49
C SER A 85 -4.76 -17.55 -2.71
N GLU A 86 -5.68 -16.76 -3.25
CA GLU A 86 -5.50 -15.32 -3.47
C GLU A 86 -5.52 -14.54 -2.15
N TYR A 87 -6.34 -14.95 -1.18
CA TYR A 87 -6.28 -14.41 0.17
C TYR A 87 -4.91 -14.59 0.83
N ARG A 88 -4.34 -15.82 0.75
CA ARG A 88 -3.01 -16.08 1.31
C ARG A 88 -1.91 -15.30 0.60
N LYS A 89 -1.94 -15.24 -0.75
CA LYS A 89 -0.99 -14.43 -1.52
C LYS A 89 -1.09 -12.95 -1.16
N PHE A 90 -2.31 -12.43 -0.99
CA PHE A 90 -2.50 -11.05 -0.56
C PHE A 90 -1.85 -10.79 0.80
N LEU A 91 -2.05 -11.67 1.79
CA LEU A 91 -1.45 -11.50 3.11
C LEU A 91 0.08 -11.54 3.03
N GLU A 92 0.66 -12.51 2.31
CA GLU A 92 2.11 -12.60 2.09
C GLU A 92 2.67 -11.34 1.43
N LYS A 93 2.05 -10.88 0.34
CA LYS A 93 2.48 -9.66 -0.36
C LYS A 93 2.28 -8.39 0.47
N SER A 94 1.25 -8.35 1.30
CA SER A 94 1.02 -7.24 2.21
C SER A 94 2.09 -7.13 3.31
N ASP A 95 2.67 -8.24 3.76
CA ASP A 95 3.78 -8.23 4.71
C ASP A 95 5.05 -7.60 4.10
N GLU A 96 5.29 -7.78 2.79
CA GLU A 96 6.38 -7.10 2.07
C GLU A 96 6.16 -5.56 2.08
N VAL A 97 4.92 -5.10 1.84
CA VAL A 97 4.59 -3.66 1.90
C VAL A 97 4.83 -3.08 3.28
N ILE A 98 4.33 -3.77 4.31
CA ILE A 98 4.49 -3.35 5.71
C ILE A 98 5.98 -3.21 6.05
N THR A 99 6.79 -4.22 5.71
CA THR A 99 8.23 -4.21 5.96
C THR A 99 8.92 -3.01 5.29
N VAL A 100 8.61 -2.73 4.03
CA VAL A 100 9.19 -1.58 3.31
C VAL A 100 8.78 -0.26 3.98
N CYS A 101 7.49 -0.10 4.34
CA CYS A 101 7.01 1.10 4.99
C CYS A 101 7.61 1.29 6.40
N GLU A 102 7.73 0.22 7.19
CA GLU A 102 8.32 0.27 8.54
C GLU A 102 9.79 0.68 8.47
N ASN A 103 10.58 0.12 7.54
CA ASN A 103 11.97 0.54 7.32
C ASN A 103 12.12 2.03 6.96
N LEU A 104 11.19 2.57 6.16
CA LEU A 104 11.17 4.00 5.83
C LEU A 104 10.80 4.85 7.05
N LEU A 105 9.86 4.39 7.86
CA LEU A 105 9.41 5.09 9.07
C LEU A 105 10.44 5.01 10.19
N ASP A 106 11.25 3.96 10.27
CA ASP A 106 12.40 3.87 11.17
C ASP A 106 13.45 4.95 10.86
N ALA A 107 13.61 5.30 9.58
CA ALA A 107 14.49 6.38 9.15
C ALA A 107 13.85 7.78 9.32
N ASN A 108 12.53 7.88 9.15
CA ASN A 108 11.76 9.11 9.31
C ASN A 108 10.30 8.79 9.72
N ASP A 109 10.04 8.83 11.03
CA ASP A 109 8.74 8.50 11.62
C ASP A 109 7.60 9.47 11.21
N ARG A 110 7.92 10.59 10.56
CA ARG A 110 6.98 11.60 10.05
C ARG A 110 6.84 11.58 8.52
N ASP A 111 7.25 10.52 7.85
CA ASP A 111 7.01 10.39 6.41
C ASP A 111 5.54 10.06 6.12
N ALA A 112 4.79 11.11 5.74
CA ALA A 112 3.36 11.00 5.44
C ALA A 112 3.05 10.03 4.29
N VAL A 113 3.98 9.83 3.34
CA VAL A 113 3.78 8.91 2.21
C VAL A 113 3.90 7.47 2.66
N SER A 114 4.90 7.15 3.48
CA SER A 114 5.05 5.80 4.07
C SER A 114 3.89 5.48 5.02
N LEU A 115 3.44 6.45 5.82
CA LEU A 115 2.24 6.30 6.67
C LEU A 115 0.97 6.06 5.85
N PHE A 116 0.84 6.69 4.67
CA PHE A 116 -0.28 6.45 3.76
C PHE A 116 -0.28 5.01 3.23
N TYR A 117 0.85 4.52 2.71
CA TYR A 117 0.93 3.14 2.19
C TYR A 117 0.76 2.10 3.31
N LEU A 118 1.38 2.32 4.46
CA LEU A 118 1.23 1.45 5.63
C LEU A 118 -0.23 1.40 6.11
N GLY A 119 -0.83 2.57 6.26
CA GLY A 119 -2.22 2.68 6.71
C GLY A 119 -3.22 2.11 5.72
N GLY A 120 -3.01 2.35 4.42
CA GLY A 120 -3.79 1.75 3.35
C GLY A 120 -3.69 0.23 3.37
N MET A 121 -2.47 -0.33 3.51
CA MET A 121 -2.26 -1.77 3.54
C MET A 121 -2.95 -2.42 4.74
N TYR A 122 -2.83 -1.86 5.94
CA TYR A 122 -3.57 -2.35 7.10
C TYR A 122 -5.10 -2.23 6.93
N GLY A 123 -5.58 -1.18 6.26
CA GLY A 123 -6.99 -1.03 5.91
C GLY A 123 -7.48 -2.16 5.01
N TYR A 124 -6.75 -2.48 3.93
CA TYR A 124 -7.09 -3.58 3.03
C TYR A 124 -6.97 -4.96 3.68
N ARG A 125 -5.99 -5.16 4.58
CA ARG A 125 -5.94 -6.39 5.41
C ARG A 125 -7.18 -6.51 6.29
N GLY A 126 -7.63 -5.42 6.89
CA GLY A 126 -8.89 -5.38 7.64
C GLY A 126 -10.09 -5.81 6.80
N LEU A 127 -10.23 -5.27 5.59
CA LEU A 127 -11.29 -5.66 4.65
C LEU A 127 -11.18 -7.12 4.20
N ALA A 128 -9.98 -7.61 3.91
CA ALA A 128 -9.75 -9.01 3.54
C ALA A 128 -10.10 -9.95 4.70
N HIS A 129 -9.69 -9.63 5.92
CA HIS A 129 -10.04 -10.41 7.11
C HIS A 129 -11.55 -10.41 7.39
N GLN A 130 -12.23 -9.27 7.20
CA GLN A 130 -13.69 -9.20 7.29
C GLN A 130 -14.35 -10.12 6.26
N ALA A 131 -13.92 -10.05 5.01
CA ALA A 131 -14.42 -10.87 3.92
C ALA A 131 -14.15 -12.37 4.13
N HIS A 132 -13.13 -12.70 4.93
CA HIS A 132 -12.76 -14.05 5.37
C HIS A 132 -13.39 -14.43 6.73
N ASN A 133 -14.38 -13.68 7.23
CA ASN A 133 -15.06 -13.89 8.52
C ASN A 133 -14.13 -13.83 9.76
N SER A 134 -12.98 -13.22 9.67
CA SER A 134 -12.01 -13.07 10.76
C SER A 134 -12.16 -11.71 11.46
N ILE A 135 -13.29 -11.47 12.10
CA ILE A 135 -13.71 -10.15 12.63
C ILE A 135 -12.68 -9.54 13.60
N PHE A 136 -12.11 -10.33 14.51
CA PHE A 136 -11.10 -9.81 15.45
C PHE A 136 -9.86 -9.26 14.72
N LYS A 137 -9.36 -10.00 13.72
CA LYS A 137 -8.23 -9.55 12.89
C LYS A 137 -8.61 -8.31 12.08
N ALA A 138 -9.83 -8.29 11.51
CA ALA A 138 -10.33 -7.14 10.77
C ALA A 138 -10.31 -5.84 11.59
N VAL A 139 -10.80 -5.90 12.84
CA VAL A 139 -10.81 -4.75 13.75
C VAL A 139 -9.39 -4.32 14.14
N THR A 140 -8.51 -5.29 14.43
CA THR A 140 -7.13 -5.01 14.84
C THR A 140 -6.34 -4.35 13.71
N GLU A 141 -6.40 -4.91 12.50
CA GLU A 141 -5.73 -4.34 11.33
C GLU A 141 -6.36 -3.00 10.93
N GLY A 142 -7.70 -2.91 10.92
CA GLY A 142 -8.41 -1.66 10.66
C GLY A 142 -7.99 -0.53 11.60
N ARG A 143 -7.76 -0.83 12.90
CA ARG A 143 -7.27 0.16 13.86
C ARG A 143 -5.87 0.67 13.52
N LYS A 144 -4.94 -0.22 13.15
CA LYS A 144 -3.60 0.19 12.70
C LYS A 144 -3.71 1.10 11.46
N GLY A 145 -4.53 0.67 10.47
CA GLY A 145 -4.79 1.46 9.26
C GLY A 145 -5.32 2.85 9.56
N TYR A 146 -6.34 2.94 10.41
CA TYR A 146 -6.92 4.21 10.83
C TYR A 146 -5.89 5.16 11.44
N LEU A 147 -5.07 4.68 12.38
CA LEU A 147 -4.09 5.51 13.08
C LEU A 147 -3.00 6.03 12.13
N SER A 148 -2.48 5.18 11.24
CA SER A 148 -1.47 5.58 10.26
C SER A 148 -2.04 6.58 9.24
N LEU A 149 -3.24 6.35 8.70
CA LEU A 149 -3.89 7.28 7.77
C LEU A 149 -4.23 8.62 8.42
N LYS A 150 -4.69 8.60 9.68
CA LYS A 150 -4.96 9.81 10.46
C LYS A 150 -3.69 10.67 10.60
N GLU A 151 -2.57 10.06 10.93
CA GLU A 151 -1.30 10.78 11.05
C GLU A 151 -0.79 11.25 9.68
N ALA A 152 -0.92 10.45 8.62
CA ALA A 152 -0.57 10.85 7.25
C ALA A 152 -1.32 12.11 6.81
N VAL A 153 -2.65 12.15 7.00
CA VAL A 153 -3.48 13.31 6.65
C VAL A 153 -3.15 14.53 7.52
N LYS A 154 -2.83 14.33 8.81
CA LYS A 154 -2.42 15.40 9.71
C LYS A 154 -1.07 16.01 9.30
N LEU A 155 -0.09 15.18 8.93
CA LEU A 155 1.25 15.62 8.50
C LEU A 155 1.22 16.28 7.12
N LYS A 156 0.38 15.77 6.22
CA LYS A 156 0.27 16.26 4.84
C LYS A 156 -1.20 16.32 4.40
N PRO A 157 -1.92 17.41 4.75
CA PRO A 157 -3.34 17.53 4.44
C PRO A 157 -3.68 17.51 2.95
N ASP A 158 -2.76 17.86 2.08
CA ASP A 158 -2.89 17.82 0.61
C ASP A 158 -2.50 16.45 0.00
N LEU A 159 -2.20 15.44 0.80
CA LEU A 159 -2.05 14.06 0.35
C LEU A 159 -3.44 13.44 0.15
N TYR A 160 -4.09 13.82 -0.95
CA TYR A 160 -5.48 13.42 -1.26
C TYR A 160 -5.67 11.91 -1.35
N ASP A 161 -4.63 11.16 -1.76
CA ASP A 161 -4.67 9.70 -1.74
C ASP A 161 -4.86 9.13 -0.32
N ALA A 162 -4.24 9.73 0.70
CA ALA A 162 -4.45 9.34 2.10
C ALA A 162 -5.84 9.74 2.61
N GLN A 163 -6.39 10.86 2.12
CA GLN A 163 -7.75 11.27 2.44
C GLN A 163 -8.79 10.24 2.00
N MET A 164 -8.56 9.53 0.89
CA MET A 164 -9.47 8.47 0.43
C MET A 164 -9.65 7.40 1.50
N GLY A 165 -8.56 6.79 1.97
CA GLY A 165 -8.64 5.70 2.95
C GLY A 165 -9.14 6.18 4.31
N PHE A 166 -8.67 7.35 4.79
CA PHE A 166 -9.11 7.92 6.05
C PHE A 166 -10.57 8.36 6.01
N GLY A 167 -11.01 8.98 4.92
CA GLY A 167 -12.39 9.40 4.69
C GLY A 167 -13.34 8.22 4.59
N LEU A 168 -12.96 7.18 3.83
CA LEU A 168 -13.73 5.94 3.72
C LEU A 168 -13.93 5.30 5.10
N PHE A 169 -12.87 5.22 5.91
CA PHE A 169 -12.95 4.68 7.25
C PHE A 169 -13.93 5.48 8.14
N ASN A 170 -13.80 6.81 8.17
CA ASN A 170 -14.68 7.68 8.96
C ASN A 170 -16.15 7.54 8.53
N TYR A 171 -16.42 7.47 7.23
CA TYR A 171 -17.76 7.26 6.70
C TYR A 171 -18.34 5.91 7.13
N LEU A 172 -17.60 4.82 6.93
CA LEU A 172 -18.08 3.47 7.26
C LEU A 172 -18.31 3.30 8.77
N VAL A 173 -17.42 3.81 9.61
CA VAL A 173 -17.55 3.75 11.07
C VAL A 173 -18.79 4.52 11.54
N ALA A 174 -19.08 5.68 10.94
CA ALA A 174 -20.28 6.46 11.29
C ALA A 174 -21.60 5.76 10.91
N LYS A 175 -21.57 4.85 9.92
CA LYS A 175 -22.75 4.07 9.47
C LYS A 175 -22.96 2.76 10.26
N VAL A 176 -22.05 2.41 11.18
CA VAL A 176 -22.21 1.21 12.02
C VAL A 176 -23.46 1.35 12.90
N PRO A 177 -24.34 0.35 12.95
CA PRO A 177 -25.55 0.36 13.79
C PRO A 177 -25.24 0.66 15.26
N LYS A 178 -26.10 1.44 15.91
CA LYS A 178 -25.96 1.82 17.34
C LYS A 178 -25.77 0.61 18.27
N SER A 179 -26.39 -0.52 17.93
CA SER A 179 -26.24 -1.79 18.68
C SER A 179 -24.81 -2.32 18.72
N LEU A 180 -23.97 -1.94 17.75
CA LEU A 180 -22.56 -2.34 17.62
C LEU A 180 -21.58 -1.19 17.90
N SER A 181 -22.06 0.04 18.09
CA SER A 181 -21.20 1.24 18.28
C SER A 181 -20.34 1.16 19.54
N TRP A 182 -20.76 0.39 20.55
CA TRP A 182 -19.94 0.17 21.75
C TRP A 182 -18.61 -0.55 21.46
N ILE A 183 -18.59 -1.45 20.45
CA ILE A 183 -17.35 -2.13 20.01
C ILE A 183 -16.37 -1.08 19.45
N LEU A 184 -16.88 -0.13 18.66
CA LEU A 184 -16.07 0.93 18.08
C LEU A 184 -15.47 1.86 19.15
N SER A 185 -16.24 2.14 20.22
CA SER A 185 -15.78 2.94 21.35
C SER A 185 -14.63 2.25 22.11
N LEU A 186 -14.68 0.92 22.27
CA LEU A 186 -13.62 0.15 22.92
C LEU A 186 -12.28 0.21 22.17
N VAL A 187 -12.33 0.36 20.84
CA VAL A 187 -11.12 0.47 20.01
C VAL A 187 -10.76 1.92 19.68
N GLY A 188 -11.49 2.89 20.24
CA GLY A 188 -11.20 4.32 20.11
C GLY A 188 -11.58 4.90 18.74
N PHE A 189 -12.56 4.33 18.06
CA PHE A 189 -13.07 4.84 16.79
C PHE A 189 -14.22 5.82 17.03
N SER A 190 -14.14 6.96 16.34
CA SER A 190 -15.25 7.90 16.17
C SER A 190 -15.43 8.15 14.69
N GLY A 191 -16.60 7.80 14.15
CA GLY A 191 -16.92 8.05 12.75
C GLY A 191 -17.42 9.47 12.55
N ASP A 192 -17.07 10.05 11.41
CA ASP A 192 -17.60 11.31 10.90
C ASP A 192 -18.02 11.07 9.43
N ALA A 193 -19.32 10.89 9.20
CA ALA A 193 -19.83 10.55 7.87
C ALA A 193 -19.67 11.71 6.89
N GLU A 194 -19.94 12.95 7.33
CA GLU A 194 -19.89 14.13 6.47
C GLU A 194 -18.45 14.50 6.12
N GLY A 195 -17.57 14.59 7.12
CA GLY A 195 -16.14 14.85 6.91
C GLY A 195 -15.48 13.71 6.13
N GLY A 196 -15.85 12.45 6.40
CA GLY A 196 -15.37 11.29 5.65
C GLY A 196 -15.75 11.37 4.17
N LEU A 197 -17.02 11.69 3.87
CA LEU A 197 -17.50 11.85 2.50
C LEU A 197 -16.80 13.01 1.77
N ALA A 198 -16.56 14.14 2.45
CA ALA A 198 -15.81 15.26 1.90
C ALA A 198 -14.37 14.87 1.52
N MET A 199 -13.68 14.10 2.37
CA MET A 199 -12.33 13.59 2.08
C MET A 199 -12.31 12.64 0.88
N VAL A 200 -13.30 11.75 0.75
CA VAL A 200 -13.41 10.87 -0.43
C VAL A 200 -13.68 11.67 -1.70
N ARG A 201 -14.48 12.74 -1.64
CA ARG A 201 -14.68 13.67 -2.77
C ARG A 201 -13.36 14.35 -3.18
N ASN A 202 -12.61 14.88 -2.22
CA ASN A 202 -11.29 15.46 -2.50
C ASN A 202 -10.36 14.46 -3.20
N ALA A 203 -10.33 13.21 -2.75
CA ALA A 203 -9.55 12.16 -3.39
C ALA A 203 -10.04 11.83 -4.81
N ALA A 204 -11.35 11.85 -5.05
CA ALA A 204 -11.94 11.64 -6.37
C ALA A 204 -11.62 12.75 -7.38
N GLU A 205 -11.37 13.95 -6.89
CA GLU A 205 -11.02 15.12 -7.72
C GLU A 205 -9.51 15.29 -7.88
N HIS A 206 -8.76 15.14 -6.79
CA HIS A 206 -7.34 15.52 -6.71
C HIS A 206 -6.39 14.35 -6.45
N GLY A 207 -6.89 13.16 -6.05
CA GLY A 207 -6.06 11.97 -5.82
C GLY A 207 -5.27 11.57 -7.07
N VAL A 208 -4.10 11.01 -6.88
CA VAL A 208 -3.23 10.56 -7.96
C VAL A 208 -3.46 9.08 -8.24
N TYR A 209 -3.29 8.25 -7.23
CA TYR A 209 -3.37 6.79 -7.34
C TYR A 209 -4.75 6.23 -6.95
N THR A 210 -5.47 6.91 -6.06
CA THR A 210 -6.76 6.44 -5.51
C THR A 210 -7.98 7.06 -6.18
N ARG A 211 -7.80 7.93 -7.17
CA ARG A 211 -8.90 8.67 -7.83
C ARG A 211 -10.02 7.77 -8.34
N THR A 212 -9.67 6.72 -9.05
CA THR A 212 -10.65 5.78 -9.64
C THR A 212 -11.43 5.06 -8.55
N GLU A 213 -10.73 4.61 -7.52
CA GLU A 213 -11.34 3.92 -6.38
C GLU A 213 -12.22 4.85 -5.55
N ALA A 214 -11.77 6.09 -5.31
CA ALA A 214 -12.58 7.10 -4.63
C ALA A 214 -13.89 7.39 -5.38
N ARG A 215 -13.86 7.49 -6.72
CA ARG A 215 -15.05 7.64 -7.55
C ARG A 215 -15.99 6.44 -7.46
N PHE A 216 -15.44 5.24 -7.43
CA PHE A 216 -16.20 4.01 -7.23
C PHE A 216 -16.94 4.04 -5.88
N TYR A 217 -16.25 4.31 -4.77
CA TYR A 217 -16.90 4.39 -3.46
C TYR A 217 -17.94 5.51 -3.39
N LEU A 218 -17.66 6.69 -3.96
CA LEU A 218 -18.67 7.77 -4.03
C LEU A 218 -19.94 7.32 -4.73
N SER A 219 -19.82 6.60 -5.85
CA SER A 219 -20.99 6.08 -6.56
C SER A 219 -21.82 5.14 -5.67
N GLN A 220 -21.14 4.25 -4.91
CA GLN A 220 -21.82 3.34 -4.00
C GLN A 220 -22.55 4.07 -2.86
N PHE A 221 -21.93 5.12 -2.31
CA PHE A 221 -22.52 5.89 -1.21
C PHE A 221 -23.72 6.71 -1.66
N LEU A 222 -23.66 7.29 -2.86
CA LEU A 222 -24.76 8.10 -3.41
C LEU A 222 -25.96 7.28 -3.87
N PHE A 223 -25.75 6.03 -4.32
CA PHE A 223 -26.81 5.13 -4.76
C PHE A 223 -27.30 4.17 -3.66
N GLY A 224 -26.51 3.96 -2.61
CA GLY A 224 -26.85 3.06 -1.51
C GLY A 224 -27.71 3.70 -0.40
N ASP A 225 -27.76 5.03 -0.33
CA ASP A 225 -28.60 5.80 0.60
C ASP A 225 -29.99 6.16 -0.02
N SER A 226 -30.32 5.68 -1.22
CA SER A 226 -31.64 5.80 -1.88
C SER A 226 -32.38 4.46 -1.82
#